data_3dc9f02484a5c9396fbbf77da476edef
#
_entry.id   3dc9f02484a5c9396fbbf77da476edef
#
_cell.length_a   1.000
_cell.length_b   1.000
_cell.length_c   1.000
_cell.angle_alpha   90.00
_cell.angle_beta   90.00
_cell.angle_gamma   90.00
#
_symmetry.space_group_name_H-M   'P 1'
#
loop_
_entity.id
_entity.type
_entity.pdbx_description
1 polymer ?
#
loop_
_entity_poly.entity_id
_entity_poly.type
_entity_poly.pdbx_seq_one_letter_code
_entity_poly.pdbx_strand_id
1 'polypeptide(L)'
;MKANVYRPEDTRVRPVVVWIHGGALIMGGREGVNARVKKMFLDAGYAIVSIDYRLAPETKLPNIIEDVEDAFEWIRQEGRELFHVDSSKIAVLGGSAGGYLTLVTGHRVKPRPTVLVSFWGYGDLIGDWYSKPSPYPRHQRSKMTEEQARKQVSGPPIANSKDRNGNGGAFYQFCRQRGIWPKEVSGWDPRKEAEKYYPYMPVKNITKQYPATLLIHGTKDTDVPYEQSVMMAEQFRKSQVDHELVTIADGEHGLAGADPKTVEEAYKKAFQFVHRRMAQR
;
A
#
# COMPACT_ATOMS: atom_id res chain seq x y z
N MET A 1 -6.67 -10.14 -13.03
CA MET A 1 -6.40 -8.75 -12.53
C MET A 1 -6.32 -7.77 -13.68
N LYS A 2 -6.38 -6.47 -13.43
CA LYS A 2 -6.29 -5.40 -14.44
C LYS A 2 -5.35 -4.30 -13.94
N ALA A 3 -4.82 -3.50 -14.87
CA ALA A 3 -4.06 -2.30 -14.55
C ALA A 3 -4.53 -1.13 -15.42
N ASN A 4 -4.42 0.09 -14.89
CA ASN A 4 -4.53 1.31 -15.67
C ASN A 4 -3.13 1.86 -15.92
N VAL A 5 -2.82 2.15 -17.17
CA VAL A 5 -1.56 2.78 -17.55
C VAL A 5 -1.83 4.23 -17.95
N TYR A 6 -1.14 5.15 -17.27
CA TYR A 6 -1.17 6.58 -17.56
C TYR A 6 0.19 7.02 -18.08
N ARG A 7 0.24 7.60 -19.26
CA ARG A 7 1.46 8.09 -19.88
C ARG A 7 1.15 9.12 -20.98
N PRO A 8 2.11 9.99 -21.37
CA PRO A 8 1.97 10.79 -22.57
C PRO A 8 1.80 9.91 -23.84
N GLU A 9 1.07 10.44 -24.82
CA GLU A 9 0.83 9.77 -26.11
C GLU A 9 2.04 9.91 -27.04
N ASP A 10 3.11 9.17 -26.75
CA ASP A 10 4.30 9.07 -27.59
C ASP A 10 4.96 7.70 -27.44
N THR A 11 6.00 7.41 -28.20
CA THR A 11 6.73 6.12 -28.19
C THR A 11 7.99 6.14 -27.32
N ARG A 12 8.26 7.23 -26.59
CA ARG A 12 9.45 7.31 -25.73
C ARG A 12 9.37 6.34 -24.57
N VAL A 13 10.44 5.58 -24.36
CA VAL A 13 10.58 4.70 -23.21
C VAL A 13 10.77 5.54 -21.93
N ARG A 14 9.96 5.29 -20.89
CA ARG A 14 9.88 6.11 -19.69
C ARG A 14 10.14 5.30 -18.43
N PRO A 15 10.75 5.90 -17.41
CA PRO A 15 10.77 5.28 -16.10
C PRO A 15 9.33 5.11 -15.58
N VAL A 16 9.09 4.06 -14.79
CA VAL A 16 7.75 3.68 -14.36
C VAL A 16 7.56 3.84 -12.86
N VAL A 17 6.42 4.38 -12.50
CA VAL A 17 5.87 4.36 -11.14
C VAL A 17 4.75 3.34 -11.09
N VAL A 18 4.86 2.34 -10.24
CA VAL A 18 3.76 1.44 -9.91
C VAL A 18 3.01 2.01 -8.72
N TRP A 19 1.72 2.27 -8.90
CA TRP A 19 0.83 2.70 -7.83
C TRP A 19 0.01 1.51 -7.32
N ILE A 20 0.01 1.31 -6.00
CA ILE A 20 -0.79 0.30 -5.32
C ILE A 20 -1.83 0.99 -4.46
N HIS A 21 -3.11 0.71 -4.71
CA HIS A 21 -4.21 1.35 -3.99
C HIS A 21 -4.35 0.87 -2.54
N GLY A 22 -4.93 1.71 -1.69
CA GLY A 22 -5.30 1.39 -0.31
C GLY A 22 -6.63 0.65 -0.20
N GLY A 23 -7.20 0.65 1.00
CA GLY A 23 -8.50 0.06 1.29
C GLY A 23 -8.45 -1.20 2.15
N ALA A 24 -7.49 -1.27 3.07
CA ALA A 24 -7.35 -2.33 4.08
C ALA A 24 -7.29 -3.76 3.50
N LEU A 25 -6.83 -3.93 2.25
CA LEU A 25 -6.87 -5.17 1.47
C LEU A 25 -8.30 -5.70 1.20
N ILE A 26 -9.33 -4.94 1.56
CA ILE A 26 -10.75 -5.29 1.45
C ILE A 26 -11.44 -4.46 0.37
N MET A 27 -10.99 -3.24 0.16
CA MET A 27 -11.63 -2.23 -0.72
C MET A 27 -10.62 -1.65 -1.70
N GLY A 28 -11.14 -0.85 -2.63
CA GLY A 28 -10.33 -0.08 -3.59
C GLY A 28 -10.27 -0.71 -4.97
N GLY A 29 -9.41 -0.16 -5.78
CA GLY A 29 -9.16 -0.59 -7.14
C GLY A 29 -8.19 0.35 -7.85
N ARG A 30 -7.71 -0.03 -9.01
CA ARG A 30 -6.68 0.68 -9.81
C ARG A 30 -7.02 2.13 -10.19
N GLU A 31 -8.27 2.56 -10.07
CA GLU A 31 -8.65 3.97 -10.30
C GLU A 31 -8.23 4.89 -9.15
N GLY A 32 -7.85 4.34 -8.00
CA GLY A 32 -7.51 5.06 -6.78
C GLY A 32 -6.11 5.70 -6.76
N VAL A 33 -5.57 6.10 -7.90
CA VAL A 33 -4.30 6.82 -7.94
C VAL A 33 -4.47 8.20 -7.30
N ASN A 34 -3.58 8.54 -6.36
CA ASN A 34 -3.58 9.88 -5.76
C ASN A 34 -3.35 10.95 -6.84
N ALA A 35 -4.24 11.96 -6.90
CA ALA A 35 -4.23 12.97 -7.95
C ALA A 35 -2.93 13.80 -8.00
N ARG A 36 -2.34 14.11 -6.82
CA ARG A 36 -1.04 14.83 -6.74
C ARG A 36 0.10 13.97 -7.29
N VAL A 37 0.16 12.72 -6.88
CA VAL A 37 1.15 11.76 -7.41
C VAL A 37 1.00 11.64 -8.92
N LYS A 38 -0.23 11.40 -9.40
CA LYS A 38 -0.50 11.27 -10.82
C LYS A 38 -0.01 12.49 -11.60
N LYS A 39 -0.38 13.70 -11.17
CA LYS A 39 0.02 14.94 -11.84
C LYS A 39 1.54 15.12 -11.85
N MET A 40 2.18 15.03 -10.69
CA MET A 40 3.62 15.31 -10.54
C MET A 40 4.50 14.37 -11.37
N PHE A 41 4.18 13.08 -11.38
CA PHE A 41 4.98 12.11 -12.11
C PHE A 41 4.72 12.14 -13.62
N LEU A 42 3.48 12.35 -14.07
CA LEU A 42 3.18 12.50 -15.49
C LEU A 42 3.83 13.77 -16.08
N ASP A 43 3.73 14.91 -15.37
CA ASP A 43 4.37 16.17 -15.78
C ASP A 43 5.91 16.03 -15.90
N ALA A 44 6.50 15.19 -15.06
CA ALA A 44 7.94 14.89 -15.09
C ALA A 44 8.31 13.80 -16.11
N GLY A 45 7.38 13.31 -16.90
CA GLY A 45 7.62 12.36 -17.97
C GLY A 45 7.69 10.89 -17.56
N TYR A 46 7.23 10.52 -16.37
CA TYR A 46 7.07 9.12 -15.97
C TYR A 46 5.82 8.50 -16.58
N ALA A 47 5.83 7.18 -16.72
CA ALA A 47 4.61 6.40 -16.83
C ALA A 47 4.14 5.97 -15.43
N ILE A 48 2.82 5.82 -15.26
CA ILE A 48 2.23 5.29 -14.02
C ILE A 48 1.41 4.05 -14.37
N VAL A 49 1.71 2.95 -13.71
CA VAL A 49 0.94 1.70 -13.78
C VAL A 49 0.23 1.51 -12.45
N SER A 50 -1.09 1.69 -12.45
CA SER A 50 -1.91 1.45 -11.25
C SER A 50 -2.52 0.07 -11.34
N ILE A 51 -2.21 -0.78 -10.39
CA ILE A 51 -2.60 -2.20 -10.40
C ILE A 51 -3.81 -2.48 -9.51
N ASP A 52 -4.64 -3.43 -9.93
CA ASP A 52 -5.56 -4.14 -9.05
C ASP A 52 -4.81 -5.29 -8.36
N TYR A 53 -5.33 -5.74 -7.24
CA TYR A 53 -5.05 -7.02 -6.59
C TYR A 53 -6.37 -7.58 -6.04
N ARG A 54 -6.49 -8.91 -5.92
CA ARG A 54 -7.70 -9.52 -5.38
C ARG A 54 -7.91 -9.10 -3.93
N LEU A 55 -9.18 -8.98 -3.52
CA LEU A 55 -9.58 -8.39 -2.26
C LEU A 55 -9.99 -9.46 -1.24
N ALA A 56 -9.67 -9.20 0.02
CA ALA A 56 -10.16 -9.99 1.16
C ALA A 56 -11.63 -9.63 1.47
N PRO A 57 -12.38 -10.51 2.13
CA PRO A 57 -11.97 -11.82 2.63
C PRO A 57 -12.07 -12.96 1.60
N GLU A 58 -12.59 -12.70 0.40
CA GLU A 58 -12.79 -13.72 -0.66
C GLU A 58 -11.44 -14.27 -1.15
N THR A 59 -10.42 -13.43 -1.17
CA THR A 59 -9.03 -13.83 -1.42
C THR A 59 -8.20 -13.61 -0.17
N LYS A 60 -7.31 -14.53 0.15
CA LYS A 60 -6.48 -14.47 1.36
C LYS A 60 -5.11 -13.88 1.07
N LEU A 61 -4.47 -13.38 2.12
CA LEU A 61 -3.21 -12.64 2.10
C LEU A 61 -2.12 -13.23 1.19
N PRO A 62 -1.82 -14.54 1.19
CA PRO A 62 -0.83 -15.11 0.28
C PRO A 62 -1.12 -14.79 -1.18
N ASN A 63 -2.36 -15.05 -1.62
CA ASN A 63 -2.76 -14.82 -3.00
C ASN A 63 -2.86 -13.32 -3.37
N ILE A 64 -3.17 -12.45 -2.40
CA ILE A 64 -3.09 -10.99 -2.61
C ILE A 64 -1.65 -10.56 -2.89
N ILE A 65 -0.69 -11.14 -2.19
CA ILE A 65 0.73 -10.85 -2.40
C ILE A 65 1.22 -11.42 -3.74
N GLU A 66 0.80 -12.64 -4.10
CA GLU A 66 1.07 -13.24 -5.41
C GLU A 66 0.57 -12.36 -6.55
N ASP A 67 -0.63 -11.78 -6.43
CA ASP A 67 -1.19 -10.85 -7.42
C ASP A 67 -0.29 -9.63 -7.63
N VAL A 68 0.32 -9.12 -6.56
CA VAL A 68 1.28 -8.03 -6.67
C VAL A 68 2.57 -8.51 -7.35
N GLU A 69 3.10 -9.66 -6.98
CA GLU A 69 4.30 -10.25 -7.59
C GLU A 69 4.08 -10.47 -9.10
N ASP A 70 2.95 -11.05 -9.50
CA ASP A 70 2.55 -11.28 -10.90
C ASP A 70 2.45 -9.97 -11.70
N ALA A 71 1.91 -8.91 -11.08
CA ALA A 71 1.83 -7.60 -11.73
C ALA A 71 3.23 -7.04 -12.06
N PHE A 72 4.21 -7.22 -11.17
CA PHE A 72 5.60 -6.80 -11.43
C PHE A 72 6.27 -7.68 -12.49
N GLU A 73 6.01 -8.96 -12.50
CA GLU A 73 6.49 -9.85 -13.55
C GLU A 73 5.94 -9.42 -14.92
N TRP A 74 4.63 -9.19 -15.02
CA TRP A 74 3.99 -8.69 -16.24
C TRP A 74 4.58 -7.34 -16.70
N ILE A 75 4.78 -6.37 -15.80
CA ILE A 75 5.39 -5.08 -16.15
C ILE A 75 6.79 -5.27 -16.72
N ARG A 76 7.56 -6.23 -16.22
CA ARG A 76 8.92 -6.49 -16.70
C ARG A 76 8.95 -7.22 -18.02
N GLN A 77 8.07 -8.17 -18.23
CA GLN A 77 8.01 -8.95 -19.45
C GLN A 77 7.42 -8.15 -20.61
N GLU A 78 6.30 -7.48 -20.38
CA GLU A 78 5.47 -6.89 -21.43
C GLU A 78 5.50 -5.35 -21.46
N GLY A 79 5.95 -4.72 -20.38
CA GLY A 79 5.78 -3.28 -20.20
C GLY A 79 6.51 -2.42 -21.24
N ARG A 80 7.65 -2.88 -21.74
CA ARG A 80 8.40 -2.17 -22.77
C ARG A 80 7.67 -2.17 -24.12
N GLU A 81 7.10 -3.29 -24.48
CA GLU A 81 6.38 -3.47 -25.74
C GLU A 81 5.00 -2.83 -25.69
N LEU A 82 4.21 -3.13 -24.65
CA LEU A 82 2.82 -2.71 -24.57
C LEU A 82 2.63 -1.23 -24.26
N PHE A 83 3.50 -0.63 -23.45
CA PHE A 83 3.32 0.75 -22.99
C PHE A 83 4.61 1.56 -22.80
N HIS A 84 5.71 1.12 -23.40
CA HIS A 84 6.99 1.82 -23.53
C HIS A 84 7.57 2.30 -22.19
N VAL A 85 7.68 1.38 -21.22
CA VAL A 85 8.34 1.67 -19.94
C VAL A 85 9.71 0.99 -19.83
N ASP A 86 10.60 1.64 -19.10
CA ASP A 86 11.86 1.04 -18.65
C ASP A 86 11.61 0.24 -17.37
N SER A 87 11.38 -1.06 -17.53
CA SER A 87 11.13 -1.96 -16.42
C SER A 87 12.37 -2.28 -15.57
N SER A 88 13.57 -1.82 -15.96
CA SER A 88 14.77 -1.92 -15.14
C SER A 88 14.75 -0.93 -13.96
N LYS A 89 13.96 0.15 -14.08
CA LYS A 89 13.82 1.23 -13.10
C LYS A 89 12.36 1.39 -12.68
N ILE A 90 11.98 0.75 -11.60
CA ILE A 90 10.63 0.77 -11.06
C ILE A 90 10.63 1.48 -9.71
N ALA A 91 9.84 2.56 -9.59
CA ALA A 91 9.46 3.12 -8.31
C ALA A 91 8.10 2.56 -7.89
N VAL A 92 7.90 2.26 -6.61
CA VAL A 92 6.62 1.78 -6.09
C VAL A 92 6.08 2.74 -5.05
N LEU A 93 4.84 3.16 -5.23
CA LEU A 93 4.17 4.09 -4.35
C LEU A 93 2.78 3.55 -3.97
N GLY A 94 2.36 3.79 -2.73
CA GLY A 94 1.02 3.43 -2.30
C GLY A 94 0.66 4.03 -0.95
N GLY A 95 -0.64 4.10 -0.64
CA GLY A 95 -1.15 4.62 0.64
C GLY A 95 -1.93 3.59 1.44
N SER A 96 -1.84 3.65 2.78
CA SER A 96 -2.55 2.72 3.67
C SER A 96 -2.19 1.25 3.36
N ALA A 97 -3.14 0.38 3.07
CA ALA A 97 -2.87 -0.98 2.61
C ALA A 97 -1.97 -1.02 1.36
N GLY A 98 -2.09 -0.04 0.45
CA GLY A 98 -1.16 0.11 -0.67
C GLY A 98 0.24 0.49 -0.22
N GLY A 99 0.38 1.26 0.87
CA GLY A 99 1.66 1.55 1.51
C GLY A 99 2.29 0.30 2.13
N TYR A 100 1.48 -0.55 2.76
CA TYR A 100 1.92 -1.87 3.21
C TYR A 100 2.39 -2.74 2.03
N LEU A 101 1.58 -2.87 0.98
CA LEU A 101 1.95 -3.65 -0.21
C LEU A 101 3.20 -3.09 -0.90
N THR A 102 3.36 -1.76 -0.93
CA THR A 102 4.61 -1.12 -1.38
C THR A 102 5.81 -1.62 -0.58
N LEU A 103 5.71 -1.64 0.75
CA LEU A 103 6.77 -2.18 1.60
C LEU A 103 6.99 -3.68 1.36
N VAL A 104 5.94 -4.47 1.13
CA VAL A 104 6.06 -5.90 0.79
C VAL A 104 6.90 -6.10 -0.47
N THR A 105 6.76 -5.26 -1.50
CA THR A 105 7.54 -5.39 -2.74
C THR A 105 9.05 -5.33 -2.50
N GLY A 106 9.50 -4.64 -1.44
CA GLY A 106 10.91 -4.50 -1.10
C GLY A 106 11.61 -5.81 -0.75
N HIS A 107 10.87 -6.82 -0.31
CA HIS A 107 11.45 -8.14 0.00
C HIS A 107 10.90 -9.28 -0.88
N ARG A 108 9.67 -9.16 -1.38
CA ARG A 108 9.01 -10.20 -2.16
C ARG A 108 9.33 -10.13 -3.66
N VAL A 109 9.33 -8.95 -4.26
CA VAL A 109 9.52 -8.77 -5.70
C VAL A 109 11.01 -8.90 -6.09
N LYS A 110 11.30 -9.65 -7.17
CA LYS A 110 12.65 -9.84 -7.72
C LYS A 110 12.66 -9.62 -9.24
N PRO A 111 13.65 -8.89 -9.77
CA PRO A 111 14.56 -7.97 -9.07
C PRO A 111 13.82 -6.96 -8.21
N ARG A 112 14.46 -6.46 -7.14
CA ARG A 112 13.81 -5.46 -6.27
C ARG A 112 13.50 -4.16 -7.02
N PRO A 113 12.42 -3.46 -6.67
CA PRO A 113 12.22 -2.08 -7.13
C PRO A 113 13.40 -1.17 -6.78
N THR A 114 13.56 -0.10 -7.54
CA THR A 114 14.63 0.89 -7.33
C THR A 114 14.40 1.70 -6.06
N VAL A 115 13.15 2.08 -5.79
CA VAL A 115 12.78 2.97 -4.69
C VAL A 115 11.33 2.76 -4.28
N LEU A 116 11.04 2.93 -2.99
CA LEU A 116 9.71 2.78 -2.41
C LEU A 116 9.25 4.08 -1.73
N VAL A 117 7.96 4.40 -1.83
CA VAL A 117 7.32 5.45 -1.03
C VAL A 117 6.04 4.90 -0.40
N SER A 118 6.03 4.75 0.91
CA SER A 118 4.87 4.32 1.67
C SER A 118 4.22 5.51 2.36
N PHE A 119 3.02 5.87 1.90
CA PHE A 119 2.19 6.88 2.54
C PHE A 119 1.32 6.21 3.59
N TRP A 120 1.44 6.60 4.85
CA TRP A 120 0.68 6.05 6.00
C TRP A 120 0.44 4.53 5.92
N GLY A 121 1.47 3.80 5.51
CA GLY A 121 1.46 2.34 5.45
C GLY A 121 1.88 1.70 6.76
N TYR A 122 1.95 0.38 6.77
CA TYR A 122 2.28 -0.39 7.97
C TYR A 122 3.22 -1.56 7.65
N GLY A 123 4.00 -1.97 8.63
CA GLY A 123 4.94 -3.09 8.52
C GLY A 123 4.52 -4.33 9.29
N ASP A 124 3.56 -4.19 10.22
CA ASP A 124 3.06 -5.24 11.09
C ASP A 124 1.58 -5.52 10.83
N LEU A 125 1.20 -6.80 10.78
CA LEU A 125 -0.15 -7.26 10.47
C LEU A 125 -0.92 -7.77 11.70
N ILE A 126 -0.23 -8.05 12.80
CA ILE A 126 -0.80 -8.78 13.94
C ILE A 126 -0.75 -8.02 15.26
N GLY A 127 -0.21 -6.81 15.26
CA GLY A 127 -0.19 -5.95 16.44
C GLY A 127 -1.60 -5.62 16.95
N ASP A 128 -1.67 -5.18 18.19
CA ASP A 128 -2.92 -4.87 18.90
C ASP A 128 -3.83 -3.91 18.12
N TRP A 129 -3.26 -3.03 17.34
CA TRP A 129 -3.98 -2.04 16.54
C TRP A 129 -4.91 -2.67 15.47
N TYR A 130 -4.64 -3.90 15.00
CA TYR A 130 -5.49 -4.67 14.09
C TYR A 130 -6.12 -5.91 14.74
N SER A 131 -5.47 -6.48 15.77
CA SER A 131 -5.90 -7.72 16.40
C SER A 131 -6.73 -7.53 17.66
N LYS A 132 -6.99 -6.26 18.06
CA LYS A 132 -7.93 -5.88 19.12
C LYS A 132 -9.01 -4.94 18.59
N PRO A 133 -10.18 -4.86 19.26
CA PRO A 133 -11.19 -3.86 18.94
C PRO A 133 -10.61 -2.45 18.94
N SER A 134 -10.85 -1.71 17.86
CA SER A 134 -10.36 -0.33 17.73
C SER A 134 -11.03 0.58 18.75
N PRO A 135 -10.27 1.38 19.51
CA PRO A 135 -10.84 2.35 20.47
C PRO A 135 -11.36 3.62 19.80
N TYR A 136 -11.06 3.83 18.52
CA TYR A 136 -11.27 5.12 17.86
C TYR A 136 -12.71 5.31 17.37
N PRO A 137 -13.30 6.52 17.58
CA PRO A 137 -14.69 6.84 17.19
C PRO A 137 -14.95 6.59 15.68
N ARG A 138 -13.97 6.81 14.83
CA ARG A 138 -14.12 6.57 13.38
C ARG A 138 -14.59 5.15 13.04
N HIS A 139 -14.20 4.16 13.84
CA HIS A 139 -14.57 2.75 13.65
C HIS A 139 -15.83 2.36 14.42
N GLN A 140 -16.35 3.24 15.29
CA GLN A 140 -17.49 2.99 16.17
C GLN A 140 -18.76 3.73 15.76
N ARG A 141 -18.76 4.48 14.64
CA ARG A 141 -19.89 5.34 14.21
C ARG A 141 -21.18 4.57 13.94
N SER A 142 -21.07 3.34 13.48
CA SER A 142 -22.21 2.47 13.21
C SER A 142 -21.93 1.10 13.78
N LYS A 143 -22.79 0.62 14.68
CA LYS A 143 -22.73 -0.78 15.11
C LYS A 143 -23.24 -1.65 13.97
N MET A 144 -22.44 -2.62 13.56
CA MET A 144 -22.80 -3.58 12.53
C MET A 144 -22.96 -4.98 13.10
N THR A 145 -24.00 -5.68 12.62
CA THR A 145 -24.07 -7.12 12.83
C THR A 145 -23.12 -7.83 11.85
N GLU A 146 -22.69 -9.02 12.20
CA GLU A 146 -21.86 -9.83 11.32
C GLU A 146 -22.58 -10.11 9.98
N GLU A 147 -23.85 -10.41 10.03
CA GLU A 147 -24.67 -10.65 8.83
C GLU A 147 -24.67 -9.45 7.88
N GLN A 148 -24.92 -8.24 8.41
CA GLN A 148 -24.91 -7.01 7.61
C GLN A 148 -23.54 -6.77 6.96
N ALA A 149 -22.46 -6.96 7.72
CA ALA A 149 -21.12 -6.78 7.24
C ALA A 149 -20.76 -7.79 6.15
N ARG A 150 -21.06 -9.06 6.35
CA ARG A 150 -20.71 -10.14 5.41
C ARG A 150 -21.51 -10.10 4.10
N LYS A 151 -22.71 -9.49 4.08
CA LYS A 151 -23.46 -9.27 2.82
C LYS A 151 -22.66 -8.51 1.76
N GLN A 152 -21.68 -7.68 2.16
CA GLN A 152 -20.84 -6.94 1.22
C GLN A 152 -19.65 -7.74 0.65
N VAL A 153 -19.36 -8.91 1.20
CA VAL A 153 -18.14 -9.68 0.92
C VAL A 153 -18.39 -11.19 0.76
N SER A 154 -19.60 -11.57 0.36
CA SER A 154 -20.02 -12.98 0.23
C SER A 154 -20.02 -13.51 -1.21
N GLY A 155 -19.37 -12.81 -2.12
CA GLY A 155 -19.33 -13.16 -3.54
C GLY A 155 -18.09 -13.99 -3.95
N PRO A 156 -17.90 -14.19 -5.25
CA PRO A 156 -16.65 -14.75 -5.77
C PRO A 156 -15.47 -13.80 -5.55
N PRO A 157 -14.22 -14.27 -5.71
CA PRO A 157 -13.05 -13.41 -5.68
C PRO A 157 -13.14 -12.27 -6.69
N ILE A 158 -12.87 -11.05 -6.25
CA ILE A 158 -12.85 -9.82 -7.03
C ILE A 158 -11.55 -9.05 -6.83
N ALA A 159 -11.19 -8.20 -7.78
CA ALA A 159 -10.01 -7.36 -7.71
C ALA A 159 -10.33 -5.85 -7.70
N ASN A 160 -11.60 -5.50 -7.69
CA ASN A 160 -12.05 -4.11 -7.58
C ASN A 160 -13.34 -4.07 -6.76
N SER A 161 -13.40 -3.23 -5.75
CA SER A 161 -14.56 -3.17 -4.85
C SER A 161 -15.85 -2.67 -5.52
N LYS A 162 -15.77 -2.10 -6.72
CA LYS A 162 -16.94 -1.77 -7.55
C LYS A 162 -17.71 -3.00 -8.05
N ASP A 163 -17.03 -4.15 -8.07
CA ASP A 163 -17.63 -5.42 -8.52
C ASP A 163 -18.43 -6.13 -7.42
N ARG A 164 -18.49 -5.54 -6.21
CA ARG A 164 -19.31 -6.01 -5.10
C ARG A 164 -20.66 -5.32 -5.03
N ASN A 165 -21.62 -5.99 -4.40
CA ASN A 165 -22.84 -5.36 -3.91
C ASN A 165 -22.55 -4.64 -2.58
N GLY A 166 -22.12 -3.37 -2.67
CA GLY A 166 -21.48 -2.63 -1.59
C GLY A 166 -19.95 -2.75 -1.70
N ASN A 167 -19.22 -1.78 -1.17
CA ASN A 167 -17.79 -1.66 -1.43
C ASN A 167 -16.87 -2.40 -0.43
N GLY A 168 -17.43 -3.12 0.54
CA GLY A 168 -16.66 -3.77 1.63
C GLY A 168 -16.38 -2.89 2.85
N GLY A 169 -16.79 -1.61 2.82
CA GLY A 169 -16.52 -0.68 3.93
C GLY A 169 -17.21 -1.08 5.24
N ALA A 170 -18.43 -1.60 5.17
CA ALA A 170 -19.12 -2.12 6.35
C ALA A 170 -18.39 -3.32 6.95
N PHE A 171 -17.87 -4.20 6.11
CA PHE A 171 -17.09 -5.35 6.58
C PHE A 171 -15.77 -4.89 7.22
N TYR A 172 -15.08 -3.92 6.64
CA TYR A 172 -13.90 -3.33 7.28
C TYR A 172 -14.21 -2.74 8.66
N GLN A 173 -15.28 -1.95 8.79
CA GLN A 173 -15.71 -1.40 10.08
C GLN A 173 -16.00 -2.52 11.10
N PHE A 174 -16.69 -3.56 10.70
CA PHE A 174 -16.95 -4.74 11.55
C PHE A 174 -15.64 -5.39 12.01
N CYS A 175 -14.67 -5.60 11.10
CA CYS A 175 -13.38 -6.15 11.44
C CYS A 175 -12.64 -5.30 12.48
N ARG A 176 -12.67 -3.96 12.35
CA ARG A 176 -12.05 -3.03 13.30
C ARG A 176 -12.76 -3.01 14.64
N GLN A 177 -14.10 -3.11 14.66
CA GLN A 177 -14.90 -3.17 15.89
C GLN A 177 -14.64 -4.44 16.69
N ARG A 178 -14.27 -5.53 16.03
CA ARG A 178 -14.06 -6.85 16.65
C ARG A 178 -12.59 -7.22 16.82
N GLY A 179 -11.66 -6.49 16.20
CA GLY A 179 -10.24 -6.83 16.20
C GLY A 179 -9.93 -8.12 15.45
N ILE A 180 -10.67 -8.41 14.39
CA ILE A 180 -10.56 -9.66 13.62
C ILE A 180 -9.97 -9.48 12.23
N TRP A 181 -9.56 -8.27 11.87
CA TRP A 181 -9.02 -7.98 10.54
C TRP A 181 -7.92 -8.96 10.10
N PRO A 182 -6.89 -9.28 10.95
CA PRO A 182 -5.83 -10.18 10.52
C PRO A 182 -6.36 -11.55 10.09
N LYS A 183 -7.28 -12.11 10.89
CA LYS A 183 -7.89 -13.42 10.62
C LYS A 183 -8.74 -13.39 9.35
N GLU A 184 -9.53 -12.36 9.14
CA GLU A 184 -10.41 -12.27 7.96
C GLU A 184 -9.59 -12.11 6.67
N VAL A 185 -8.49 -11.38 6.72
CA VAL A 185 -7.60 -11.18 5.56
C VAL A 185 -6.74 -12.39 5.26
N SER A 186 -6.24 -13.10 6.27
CA SER A 186 -5.32 -14.21 6.08
C SER A 186 -5.94 -15.61 6.19
N GLY A 187 -7.00 -15.74 6.97
CA GLY A 187 -7.56 -17.03 7.40
C GLY A 187 -6.89 -17.60 8.65
N TRP A 188 -5.84 -16.96 9.19
CA TRP A 188 -5.06 -17.45 10.34
C TRP A 188 -5.41 -16.69 11.62
N ASP A 189 -5.32 -17.36 12.76
CA ASP A 189 -5.43 -16.73 14.06
C ASP A 189 -4.12 -16.02 14.43
N PRO A 190 -4.10 -14.67 14.57
CA PRO A 190 -2.85 -13.94 14.83
C PRO A 190 -2.17 -14.28 16.15
N ARG A 191 -2.91 -14.83 17.11
CA ARG A 191 -2.36 -15.21 18.42
C ARG A 191 -1.80 -16.63 18.45
N LYS A 192 -2.40 -17.54 17.67
CA LYS A 192 -2.02 -18.97 17.65
C LYS A 192 -1.09 -19.31 16.49
N GLU A 193 -1.15 -18.51 15.41
CA GLU A 193 -0.49 -18.78 14.15
C GLU A 193 0.33 -17.58 13.67
N ALA A 194 0.89 -16.81 14.60
CA ALA A 194 1.64 -15.58 14.32
C ALA A 194 2.75 -15.77 13.27
N GLU A 195 3.42 -16.91 13.31
CA GLU A 195 4.55 -17.21 12.41
C GLU A 195 4.12 -17.29 10.93
N LYS A 196 2.87 -17.65 10.65
CA LYS A 196 2.35 -17.67 9.27
C LYS A 196 2.28 -16.28 8.64
N TYR A 197 2.20 -15.22 9.45
CA TYR A 197 2.23 -13.84 8.99
C TYR A 197 3.63 -13.32 8.66
N TYR A 198 4.67 -13.86 9.32
CA TYR A 198 6.04 -13.33 9.24
C TYR A 198 6.56 -13.15 7.81
N PRO A 199 6.33 -14.08 6.85
CA PRO A 199 6.75 -13.89 5.45
C PRO A 199 6.10 -12.70 4.74
N TYR A 200 4.98 -12.19 5.27
CA TYR A 200 4.17 -11.11 4.72
C TYR A 200 4.30 -9.80 5.52
N MET A 201 5.11 -9.78 6.57
CA MET A 201 5.34 -8.60 7.41
C MET A 201 6.64 -7.90 7.03
N PRO A 202 6.60 -6.73 6.37
CA PRO A 202 7.82 -5.99 6.00
C PRO A 202 8.78 -5.81 7.15
N VAL A 203 8.29 -5.48 8.35
CA VAL A 203 9.12 -5.28 9.55
C VAL A 203 10.00 -6.48 9.92
N LYS A 204 9.62 -7.69 9.50
CA LYS A 204 10.36 -8.94 9.76
C LYS A 204 11.35 -9.31 8.64
N ASN A 205 11.27 -8.65 7.47
CA ASN A 205 11.94 -9.08 6.25
C ASN A 205 12.90 -8.04 5.66
N ILE A 206 13.30 -7.04 6.47
CA ILE A 206 14.26 -6.02 6.06
C ILE A 206 15.67 -6.61 6.08
N THR A 207 16.37 -6.47 4.95
CA THR A 207 17.79 -6.81 4.81
C THR A 207 18.55 -5.60 4.26
N LYS A 208 19.87 -5.60 4.31
CA LYS A 208 20.71 -4.53 3.75
C LYS A 208 20.44 -4.23 2.26
N GLN A 209 19.90 -5.21 1.51
CA GLN A 209 19.59 -5.04 0.10
C GLN A 209 18.15 -4.51 -0.12
N TYR A 210 17.43 -4.14 0.93
CA TYR A 210 16.09 -3.56 0.78
C TYR A 210 16.18 -2.21 0.05
N PRO A 211 15.21 -1.88 -0.84
CA PRO A 211 15.24 -0.64 -1.61
C PRO A 211 15.26 0.61 -0.73
N ALA A 212 15.85 1.68 -1.23
CA ALA A 212 15.71 2.99 -0.60
C ALA A 212 14.23 3.33 -0.39
N THR A 213 13.84 3.72 0.83
CA THR A 213 12.43 3.84 1.20
C THR A 213 12.12 5.17 1.87
N LEU A 214 11.09 5.87 1.38
CA LEU A 214 10.50 7.02 2.05
C LEU A 214 9.19 6.62 2.73
N LEU A 215 9.05 6.97 4.00
CA LEU A 215 7.83 6.83 4.79
C LEU A 215 7.24 8.23 5.01
N ILE A 216 5.92 8.40 4.79
CA ILE A 216 5.19 9.64 5.07
C ILE A 216 4.00 9.30 5.93
N HIS A 217 3.86 9.90 7.13
CA HIS A 217 2.81 9.52 8.06
C HIS A 217 2.38 10.68 8.95
N GLY A 218 1.08 10.77 9.22
CA GLY A 218 0.49 11.74 10.13
C GLY A 218 0.53 11.27 11.58
N THR A 219 0.81 12.19 12.52
CA THR A 219 0.95 11.84 13.94
C THR A 219 -0.35 11.55 14.66
N LYS A 220 -1.50 11.96 14.08
CA LYS A 220 -2.85 11.71 14.63
C LYS A 220 -3.64 10.66 13.86
N ASP A 221 -2.95 9.83 13.08
CA ASP A 221 -3.60 8.76 12.32
C ASP A 221 -4.26 7.73 13.26
N THR A 222 -5.59 7.71 13.24
CA THR A 222 -6.43 6.81 14.06
C THR A 222 -6.85 5.55 13.32
N ASP A 223 -6.43 5.39 12.06
CA ASP A 223 -6.67 4.16 11.29
C ASP A 223 -5.43 3.26 11.28
N VAL A 224 -4.29 3.80 10.85
CA VAL A 224 -2.97 3.17 10.91
C VAL A 224 -2.10 3.98 11.88
N PRO A 225 -1.72 3.44 13.04
CA PRO A 225 -0.93 4.19 14.01
C PRO A 225 0.41 4.66 13.42
N TYR A 226 0.79 5.91 13.71
CA TYR A 226 2.08 6.50 13.28
C TYR A 226 3.28 5.63 13.66
N GLU A 227 3.17 4.90 14.77
CA GLU A 227 4.16 3.96 15.28
C GLU A 227 4.52 2.86 14.27
N GLN A 228 3.64 2.58 13.31
CA GLN A 228 3.94 1.63 12.23
C GLN A 228 5.09 2.14 11.34
N SER A 229 5.11 3.43 11.02
CA SER A 229 6.22 4.04 10.26
C SER A 229 7.47 4.21 11.12
N VAL A 230 7.33 4.54 12.41
CA VAL A 230 8.47 4.60 13.33
C VAL A 230 9.15 3.23 13.44
N MET A 231 8.38 2.17 13.63
CA MET A 231 8.88 0.78 13.70
C MET A 231 9.63 0.40 12.41
N MET A 232 9.10 0.75 11.25
CA MET A 232 9.76 0.50 9.98
C MET A 232 11.08 1.27 9.86
N ALA A 233 11.10 2.57 10.19
CA ALA A 233 12.30 3.39 10.16
C ALA A 233 13.40 2.85 11.09
N GLU A 234 13.02 2.37 12.27
CA GLU A 234 13.98 1.73 13.19
C GLU A 234 14.60 0.46 12.59
N GLN A 235 13.80 -0.39 11.93
CA GLN A 235 14.32 -1.59 11.29
C GLN A 235 15.19 -1.24 10.08
N PHE A 236 14.85 -0.24 9.29
CA PHE A 236 15.70 0.27 8.20
C PHE A 236 17.03 0.75 8.73
N ARG A 237 17.05 1.52 9.82
CA ARG A 237 18.29 1.98 10.47
C ARG A 237 19.15 0.81 10.95
N LYS A 238 18.56 -0.19 11.62
CA LYS A 238 19.27 -1.39 12.09
C LYS A 238 19.89 -2.19 10.94
N SER A 239 19.21 -2.25 9.81
CA SER A 239 19.64 -3.00 8.61
C SER A 239 20.47 -2.15 7.64
N GLN A 240 20.80 -0.90 7.98
CA GLN A 240 21.58 0.04 7.16
C GLN A 240 20.92 0.29 5.78
N VAL A 241 19.61 0.33 5.72
CA VAL A 241 18.84 0.68 4.52
C VAL A 241 18.74 2.20 4.42
N ASP A 242 18.96 2.75 3.21
CA ASP A 242 18.71 4.17 2.93
C ASP A 242 17.23 4.48 3.08
N HIS A 243 16.87 5.34 4.02
CA HIS A 243 15.48 5.67 4.30
C HIS A 243 15.30 7.08 4.86
N GLU A 244 14.10 7.61 4.68
CA GLU A 244 13.65 8.84 5.33
C GLU A 244 12.26 8.62 5.92
N LEU A 245 11.98 9.23 7.08
CA LEU A 245 10.64 9.33 7.67
C LEU A 245 10.20 10.79 7.69
N VAL A 246 9.13 11.11 6.96
CA VAL A 246 8.47 12.42 6.97
C VAL A 246 7.28 12.36 7.89
N THR A 247 7.41 13.01 9.02
CA THR A 247 6.36 13.13 10.03
C THR A 247 5.49 14.34 9.76
N ILE A 248 4.18 14.15 9.63
CA ILE A 248 3.21 15.21 9.41
C ILE A 248 2.46 15.46 10.71
N ALA A 249 2.78 16.58 11.37
CA ALA A 249 2.11 16.96 12.59
C ALA A 249 0.59 17.09 12.39
N ASP A 250 -0.17 16.61 13.35
CA ASP A 250 -1.64 16.65 13.38
C ASP A 250 -2.35 15.95 12.20
N GLY A 251 -1.61 15.31 11.28
CA GLY A 251 -2.20 14.57 10.18
C GLY A 251 -2.92 13.32 10.65
N GLU A 252 -4.20 13.19 10.30
CA GLU A 252 -5.01 11.98 10.43
C GLU A 252 -4.77 11.07 9.20
N HIS A 253 -5.45 9.94 9.12
CA HIS A 253 -5.32 9.00 7.99
C HIS A 253 -5.53 9.68 6.64
N GLY A 254 -4.62 9.49 5.71
CA GLY A 254 -4.62 10.24 4.45
C GLY A 254 -4.06 11.67 4.58
N LEU A 255 -3.43 12.01 5.71
CA LEU A 255 -2.95 13.34 6.10
C LEU A 255 -4.08 14.36 6.28
N ALA A 256 -5.31 13.90 6.51
CA ALA A 256 -6.46 14.76 6.73
C ALA A 256 -6.24 15.64 7.99
N GLY A 257 -6.68 16.89 7.93
CA GLY A 257 -6.56 17.83 9.06
C GLY A 257 -5.17 18.45 9.24
N ALA A 258 -4.14 17.97 8.56
CA ALA A 258 -2.82 18.61 8.57
C ALA A 258 -2.81 19.91 7.75
N ASP A 259 -1.83 20.78 8.03
CA ASP A 259 -1.61 22.00 7.23
C ASP A 259 -1.41 21.67 5.74
N PRO A 260 -2.18 22.31 4.83
CA PRO A 260 -2.13 22.00 3.40
C PRO A 260 -0.76 22.23 2.75
N LYS A 261 0.02 23.22 3.23
CA LYS A 261 1.37 23.49 2.73
C LYS A 261 2.33 22.35 3.11
N THR A 262 2.26 21.91 4.37
CA THR A 262 3.06 20.77 4.85
C THR A 262 2.72 19.51 4.07
N VAL A 263 1.45 19.25 3.77
CA VAL A 263 1.03 18.13 2.94
C VAL A 263 1.60 18.24 1.54
N GLU A 264 1.51 19.42 0.90
CA GLU A 264 2.06 19.64 -0.44
C GLU A 264 3.59 19.42 -0.48
N GLU A 265 4.31 19.90 0.52
CA GLU A 265 5.75 19.70 0.65
C GLU A 265 6.12 18.22 0.84
N ALA A 266 5.31 17.47 1.57
CA ALA A 266 5.52 16.02 1.72
C ALA A 266 5.40 15.29 0.38
N TYR A 267 4.44 15.64 -0.46
CA TYR A 267 4.32 15.08 -1.82
C TYR A 267 5.47 15.51 -2.74
N LYS A 268 5.91 16.77 -2.68
CA LYS A 268 7.10 17.24 -3.39
C LYS A 268 8.34 16.48 -2.97
N LYS A 269 8.49 16.24 -1.66
CA LYS A 269 9.60 15.45 -1.13
C LYS A 269 9.54 14.00 -1.62
N ALA A 270 8.35 13.39 -1.69
CA ALA A 270 8.17 12.07 -2.28
C ALA A 270 8.64 12.03 -3.73
N PHE A 271 8.23 13.00 -4.53
CA PHE A 271 8.67 13.11 -5.92
C PHE A 271 10.20 13.25 -6.01
N GLN A 272 10.79 14.18 -5.27
CA GLN A 272 12.24 14.42 -5.27
C GLN A 272 13.03 13.19 -4.82
N PHE A 273 12.54 12.47 -3.81
CA PHE A 273 13.14 11.25 -3.32
C PHE A 273 13.20 10.17 -4.40
N VAL A 274 12.10 9.96 -5.11
CA VAL A 274 12.01 9.03 -6.24
C VAL A 274 12.89 9.51 -7.39
N HIS A 275 12.75 10.77 -7.81
CA HIS A 275 13.42 11.29 -8.99
C HIS A 275 14.95 11.20 -8.88
N ARG A 276 15.52 11.55 -7.73
CA ARG A 276 16.97 11.41 -7.48
C ARG A 276 17.45 9.96 -7.64
N ARG A 277 16.70 9.00 -7.14
CA ARG A 277 17.09 7.58 -7.16
C ARG A 277 16.86 6.91 -8.51
N MET A 278 15.84 7.34 -9.23
CA MET A 278 15.58 6.87 -10.59
C MET A 278 16.56 7.47 -11.63
N ALA A 279 17.16 8.64 -11.34
CA ALA A 279 18.19 9.25 -12.18
C ALA A 279 19.58 8.62 -11.98
N GLN A 280 19.85 8.01 -10.83
CA GLN A 280 21.13 7.32 -10.59
C GLN A 280 21.20 6.05 -11.45
N ARG A 281 22.35 5.83 -12.08
CA ARG A 281 22.63 4.64 -12.91
C ARG A 281 23.11 3.47 -12.06
#